data_8ce8e1352d01eb42619953fb69e67d33
#
_entry.id   8ce8e1352d01eb42619953fb69e67d33
#
_cell.length_a   1.000
_cell.length_b   1.000
_cell.length_c   1.000
_cell.angle_alpha   90.00
_cell.angle_beta   90.00
_cell.angle_gamma   90.00
#
_symmetry.space_group_name_H-M   'P 1'
#
loop_
_entity.id
_entity.type
_entity.pdbx_description
1 polymer ?
#
loop_
_entity_poly.entity_id
_entity_poly.type
_entity_poly.pdbx_seq_one_letter_code
_entity_poly.pdbx_strand_id
1 'polypeptide(L)'
;GRNTPAISGYRPQFYYDEHDWDAVQDYNVPEVYPGQTVTARLTFLSPQFHLEKLYIGKEFLIREGQKTVAKGRIIKILNLQKSAEEAKIREANRQK
;
A
#
# COMPACT_ATOMS: atom_id res chain seq x y z
N GLY A 1 -8.10 -3.96 -15.96
CA GLY A 1 -7.90 -2.87 -15.05
C GLY A 1 -9.17 -2.13 -14.71
N ARG A 2 -9.05 -1.00 -14.08
CA ARG A 2 -10.19 -0.12 -13.78
C ARG A 2 -10.65 0.61 -15.02
N ASN A 3 -11.95 0.85 -15.10
CA ASN A 3 -12.53 1.69 -16.17
C ASN A 3 -12.64 3.15 -15.75
N THR A 4 -12.49 3.45 -14.47
CA THR A 4 -12.59 4.82 -13.93
C THR A 4 -11.25 5.24 -13.35
N PRO A 5 -10.96 6.55 -13.27
CA PRO A 5 -9.71 7.00 -12.69
C PRO A 5 -9.65 6.75 -11.18
N ALA A 6 -8.44 6.58 -10.67
CA ALA A 6 -8.19 6.52 -9.23
C ALA A 6 -7.76 7.90 -8.73
N ILE A 7 -8.20 8.25 -7.53
CA ILE A 7 -7.83 9.50 -6.86
C ILE A 7 -7.15 9.18 -5.54
N SER A 8 -6.44 10.16 -4.98
CA SER A 8 -5.79 9.98 -3.68
C SER A 8 -6.80 9.58 -2.61
N GLY A 9 -6.38 8.70 -1.73
CA GLY A 9 -7.26 8.06 -0.75
C GLY A 9 -7.81 6.72 -1.21
N TYR A 10 -7.56 6.33 -2.46
CA TYR A 10 -7.94 5.04 -3.00
C TYR A 10 -7.35 3.92 -2.14
N ARG A 11 -8.16 2.93 -1.82
CA ARG A 11 -7.80 1.91 -0.83
C ARG A 11 -8.09 0.50 -1.35
N PRO A 12 -7.35 0.06 -2.38
CA PRO A 12 -7.46 -1.30 -2.88
C PRO A 12 -6.63 -2.24 -2.02
N GLN A 13 -6.64 -3.53 -2.37
CA GLN A 13 -5.77 -4.50 -1.75
C GLN A 13 -4.36 -4.38 -2.31
N PHE A 14 -3.38 -4.34 -1.43
CA PHE A 14 -1.96 -4.41 -1.77
C PHE A 14 -1.51 -5.86 -1.59
N TYR A 15 -1.14 -6.49 -2.70
CA TYR A 15 -0.88 -7.94 -2.72
C TYR A 15 0.60 -8.23 -2.93
N TYR A 16 1.19 -8.97 -2.02
CA TYR A 16 2.52 -9.54 -2.18
C TYR A 16 2.66 -10.78 -1.29
N ASP A 17 3.58 -11.66 -1.65
CA ASP A 17 3.85 -12.89 -0.92
C ASP A 17 2.55 -13.67 -0.61
N GLU A 18 1.65 -13.71 -1.61
CA GLU A 18 0.39 -14.48 -1.57
C GLU A 18 -0.62 -13.99 -0.53
N HIS A 19 -0.49 -12.74 -0.07
CA HIS A 19 -1.43 -12.13 0.87
C HIS A 19 -1.90 -10.76 0.39
N ASP A 20 -3.17 -10.47 0.67
CA ASP A 20 -3.75 -9.14 0.45
C ASP A 20 -3.66 -8.32 1.73
N TRP A 21 -3.26 -7.05 1.61
CA TRP A 21 -3.12 -6.12 2.72
C TRP A 21 -3.85 -4.82 2.41
N ASP A 22 -4.32 -4.16 3.45
CA ASP A 22 -4.96 -2.86 3.30
C ASP A 22 -3.92 -1.74 3.26
N ALA A 23 -3.97 -0.93 2.21
CA ALA A 23 -3.10 0.23 2.07
C ALA A 23 -3.83 1.36 1.37
N VAL A 24 -3.63 2.57 1.87
CA VAL A 24 -4.17 3.77 1.23
C VAL A 24 -3.14 4.28 0.24
N GLN A 25 -3.58 4.63 -0.97
CA GLN A 25 -2.74 5.17 -2.02
C GLN A 25 -2.98 6.66 -2.20
N ASP A 26 -1.91 7.44 -2.15
CA ASP A 26 -1.95 8.86 -2.44
C ASP A 26 -1.02 9.15 -3.62
N TYR A 27 -1.49 9.97 -4.54
CA TYR A 27 -0.78 10.30 -5.77
C TYR A 27 -0.38 11.77 -5.78
N ASN A 28 0.67 12.10 -6.54
CA ASN A 28 1.08 13.48 -6.74
C ASN A 28 0.35 14.16 -7.91
N VAL A 29 -0.71 13.52 -8.42
CA VAL A 29 -1.58 14.03 -9.48
C VAL A 29 -3.03 13.89 -9.03
N PRO A 30 -3.96 14.72 -9.57
CA PRO A 30 -5.36 14.65 -9.14
C PRO A 30 -6.05 13.33 -9.43
N GLU A 31 -5.72 12.70 -10.56
CA GLU A 31 -6.36 11.46 -11.00
C GLU A 31 -5.34 10.58 -11.70
N VAL A 32 -5.51 9.27 -11.58
CA VAL A 32 -4.70 8.27 -12.29
C VAL A 32 -5.65 7.47 -13.17
N TYR A 33 -5.49 7.59 -14.47
CA TYR A 33 -6.34 6.90 -15.44
C TYR A 33 -5.77 5.51 -15.76
N PRO A 34 -6.63 4.57 -16.18
CA PRO A 34 -6.16 3.24 -16.60
C PRO A 34 -5.06 3.36 -17.65
N GLY A 35 -4.02 2.54 -17.50
CA GLY A 35 -2.88 2.54 -18.39
C GLY A 35 -1.76 3.51 -18.05
N GLN A 36 -1.98 4.42 -17.10
CA GLN A 36 -0.95 5.35 -16.65
C GLN A 36 -0.02 4.73 -15.61
N THR A 37 1.23 5.14 -15.63
CA THR A 37 2.22 4.82 -14.60
C THR A 37 2.49 6.08 -13.78
N VAL A 38 2.38 5.98 -12.47
CA VAL A 38 2.59 7.11 -11.56
C VAL A 38 3.36 6.66 -10.33
N THR A 39 3.92 7.62 -9.62
CA THR A 39 4.48 7.38 -8.31
C THR A 39 3.37 7.56 -7.27
N ALA A 40 3.19 6.57 -6.43
CA ALA A 40 2.19 6.60 -5.36
C ALA A 40 2.88 6.45 -4.01
N ARG A 41 2.33 7.11 -3.01
CA ARG A 41 2.69 6.90 -1.61
C ARG A 41 1.69 5.91 -1.02
N LEU A 42 2.21 4.85 -0.40
CA LEU A 42 1.38 3.81 0.20
C LEU A 42 1.47 3.90 1.71
N THR A 43 0.32 3.94 2.36
CA THR A 43 0.24 3.92 3.81
C THR A 43 -0.52 2.68 4.23
N PHE A 44 0.17 1.75 4.90
CA PHE A 44 -0.44 0.51 5.36
C PHE A 44 -1.25 0.73 6.63
N LEU A 45 -2.39 0.08 6.73
CA LEU A 45 -3.21 0.11 7.94
C LEU A 45 -2.62 -0.73 9.06
N SER A 46 -1.79 -1.72 8.71
CA SER A 46 -1.10 -2.58 9.68
C SER A 46 0.39 -2.61 9.38
N PRO A 47 1.10 -1.47 9.54
CA PRO A 47 2.51 -1.38 9.12
C PRO A 47 3.44 -2.35 9.85
N GLN A 48 3.09 -2.75 11.06
CA GLN A 48 3.91 -3.67 11.86
C GLN A 48 4.08 -5.05 11.21
N PHE A 49 3.17 -5.46 10.32
CA PHE A 49 3.27 -6.75 9.66
C PHE A 49 4.18 -6.75 8.44
N HIS A 50 4.67 -5.57 8.03
CA HIS A 50 5.45 -5.43 6.81
C HIS A 50 6.94 -5.22 7.04
N LEU A 51 7.38 -5.16 8.30
CA LEU A 51 8.79 -4.99 8.63
C LEU A 51 9.60 -6.18 8.08
N GLU A 52 10.74 -5.85 7.47
CA GLU A 52 11.67 -6.81 6.89
C GLU A 52 11.11 -7.59 5.69
N LYS A 53 9.86 -7.37 5.33
CA LYS A 53 9.24 -8.04 4.18
C LYS A 53 9.24 -7.18 2.94
N LEU A 54 9.35 -5.86 3.08
CA LEU A 54 9.36 -4.92 1.98
C LEU A 54 10.79 -4.39 1.78
N TYR A 55 11.20 -4.28 0.52
CA TYR A 55 12.51 -3.76 0.15
C TYR A 55 12.43 -3.07 -1.20
N ILE A 56 13.41 -2.21 -1.48
CA ILE A 56 13.48 -1.49 -2.75
C ILE A 56 13.64 -2.50 -3.88
N GLY A 57 12.80 -2.38 -4.90
CA GLY A 57 12.77 -3.29 -6.04
C GLY A 57 11.74 -4.41 -5.92
N LYS A 58 11.14 -4.60 -4.74
CA LYS A 58 10.12 -5.63 -4.57
C LYS A 58 8.88 -5.29 -5.40
N GLU A 59 8.37 -6.26 -6.13
CA GLU A 59 7.17 -6.11 -6.94
C GLU A 59 5.93 -6.48 -6.14
N PHE A 60 4.83 -5.84 -6.48
CA PHE A 60 3.53 -6.08 -5.85
C PHE A 60 2.41 -5.90 -6.86
N LEU A 61 1.24 -6.41 -6.50
CA LEU A 61 0.03 -6.24 -7.29
C LEU A 61 -0.96 -5.37 -6.52
N ILE A 62 -1.78 -4.64 -7.26
CA ILE A 62 -2.93 -3.93 -6.71
C ILE A 62 -4.18 -4.68 -7.16
N ARG A 63 -5.03 -5.03 -6.22
CA ARG A 63 -6.20 -5.86 -6.48
C ARG A 63 -7.46 -5.21 -5.96
N GLU A 64 -8.57 -5.42 -6.71
CA GLU A 64 -9.91 -5.13 -6.25
C GLU A 64 -10.64 -6.47 -6.19
N GLY A 65 -10.87 -6.97 -4.95
CA GLY A 65 -11.28 -8.35 -4.78
C GLY A 65 -10.20 -9.29 -5.31
N GLN A 66 -10.56 -10.21 -6.19
CA GLN A 66 -9.60 -11.14 -6.78
C GLN A 66 -9.05 -10.64 -8.12
N LYS A 67 -9.44 -9.43 -8.54
CA LYS A 67 -9.04 -8.89 -9.82
C LYS A 67 -7.80 -8.02 -9.65
N THR A 68 -6.73 -8.33 -10.41
CA THR A 68 -5.54 -7.48 -10.45
C THR A 68 -5.83 -6.28 -11.36
N VAL A 69 -5.72 -5.08 -10.80
CA VAL A 69 -5.98 -3.84 -11.53
C VAL A 69 -4.70 -3.06 -11.84
N ALA A 70 -3.60 -3.35 -11.15
CA ALA A 70 -2.32 -2.70 -11.41
C ALA A 70 -1.19 -3.52 -10.82
N LYS A 71 0.03 -3.17 -11.22
CA LYS A 71 1.26 -3.73 -10.62
C LYS A 71 2.24 -2.60 -10.38
N GLY A 72 3.13 -2.80 -9.44
CA GLY A 72 4.11 -1.80 -9.12
C GLY A 72 5.36 -2.38 -8.53
N ARG A 73 6.29 -1.48 -8.19
CA ARG A 73 7.57 -1.82 -7.58
C ARG A 73 7.92 -0.77 -6.55
N ILE A 74 8.45 -1.23 -5.43
CA ILE A 74 8.88 -0.33 -4.36
C ILE A 74 10.15 0.38 -4.78
N ILE A 75 10.11 1.72 -4.75
CA ILE A 75 11.27 2.54 -5.12
C ILE A 75 11.88 3.25 -3.91
N LYS A 76 11.12 3.38 -2.82
CA LYS A 76 11.59 4.04 -1.61
C LYS A 76 10.76 3.58 -0.42
N ILE A 77 11.37 3.42 0.74
CA ILE A 77 10.68 3.08 1.98
C ILE A 77 10.74 4.30 2.90
N LEU A 78 9.56 4.79 3.30
CA LEU A 78 9.41 5.98 4.14
C LEU A 78 8.81 5.57 5.48
N ASN A 79 9.47 5.88 6.58
CA ASN A 79 8.91 5.79 7.93
C ASN A 79 8.20 4.47 8.30
N LEU A 80 8.44 3.37 7.58
CA LEU A 80 7.75 2.11 7.85
C LEU A 80 8.05 1.61 9.26
N GLN A 81 9.31 1.64 9.67
CA GLN A 81 9.71 1.16 10.99
C GLN A 81 9.08 2.01 12.10
N LYS A 82 9.09 3.34 11.95
CA LYS A 82 8.48 4.24 12.92
C LYS A 82 6.97 4.01 13.01
N SER A 83 6.31 3.87 11.87
CA SER A 83 4.87 3.61 11.83
C SER A 83 4.53 2.26 12.48
N ALA A 84 5.36 1.26 12.25
CA ALA A 84 5.18 -0.06 12.85
C ALA A 84 5.33 0.00 14.37
N GLU A 85 6.31 0.74 14.86
CA GLU A 85 6.52 0.89 16.31
C GLU A 85 5.34 1.62 16.96
N GLU A 86 4.84 2.68 16.33
CA GLU A 86 3.66 3.40 16.81
C GLU A 86 2.42 2.51 16.82
N ALA A 87 2.24 1.67 15.82
CA ALA A 87 1.13 0.73 15.76
C ALA A 87 1.19 -0.30 16.88
N LYS A 88 2.39 -0.81 17.18
CA LYS A 88 2.60 -1.75 18.29
C LYS A 88 2.27 -1.09 19.64
N ILE A 89 2.66 0.16 19.83
CA ILE A 89 2.37 0.89 21.06
C ILE A 89 0.86 1.09 21.22
N ARG A 90 0.16 1.49 20.16
CA ARG A 90 -1.30 1.65 20.21
C ARG A 90 -2.00 0.34 20.54
N GLU A 91 -1.54 -0.75 19.95
CA GLU A 91 -2.09 -2.08 20.20
C GLU A 91 -1.89 -2.51 21.66
N ALA A 92 -0.68 -2.30 22.20
CA ALA A 92 -0.40 -2.58 23.61
C ALA A 92 -1.28 -1.76 24.55
N ASN A 93 -1.46 -0.46 24.26
CA ASN A 93 -2.29 0.41 25.07
C ASN A 93 -3.78 0.01 25.02
N ARG A 94 -4.22 -0.53 23.90
CA ARG A 94 -5.60 -0.97 23.74
C ARG A 94 -5.95 -2.18 24.58
N GLN A 95 -4.96 -2.97 24.93
CA GLN A 95 -5.13 -4.20 25.71
C GLN A 95 -5.12 -3.97 27.23
N LYS A 96 -4.88 -2.75 27.68
CA LYS A 96 -4.87 -2.40 29.10
C LYS A 96 -6.30 -2.06 29.61
#